data_7b316728304244de9131483b8b6a0311
#
_entry.id   7b316728304244de9131483b8b6a0311
#
_cell.length_a   1.000
_cell.length_b   1.000
_cell.length_c   1.000
_cell.angle_alpha   90.00
_cell.angle_beta   90.00
_cell.angle_gamma   90.00
#
_symmetry.space_group_name_H-M   'P 1'
#
loop_
_entity.id
_entity.type
_entity.pdbx_description
1 polymer ?
#
loop_
_entity_poly.entity_id
_entity_poly.type
_entity_poly.pdbx_seq_one_letter_code
_entity_poly.pdbx_strand_id
1 'polypeptide(L)'
;MAHFTKPPEGSWTEHYGLGTGPVSYEDSISPAHYELERDAIFRRTWLNVGRVEQLPRVGSYFTKELDAARTSVVVLRDSDSAVRAFYNICRHRGNKLVWNDYPGEETSGTCRRFTCKYHGWQYNLQGECTFVQQESEFFDLDKAYYGLVPVRTDVWEGFIFVNLDTADTTPLHEYLGDLAAGLVGYPFDRMTQVHRYRAEVRANWKLFIDAFTEFYHAPVLHAKQAVADESRKLQSVGYEALAYQVDGPHGMVSSWGGMSPPKDLSMVKPIERVLHSGLFGPWDAPDIGIDELPPGLNPARHPSWGLDSFLFFPNFMVLIWKTNWVLTYHYWPTSYNSHIFEGTCYFVPPRTARERLAQELAVVTFKEYGL
;
A
#
# COMPACT_ATOMS: atom_id res chain seq x y z
N MET A 1 -4.77 10.38 24.11
CA MET A 1 -4.34 9.13 23.45
C MET A 1 -5.39 8.09 23.75
N ALA A 2 -6.02 7.58 22.70
CA ALA A 2 -6.97 6.48 22.86
C ALA A 2 -6.17 5.25 23.36
N HIS A 3 -6.49 4.78 24.55
CA HIS A 3 -5.96 3.52 25.06
C HIS A 3 -6.85 2.42 24.47
N PHE A 4 -6.31 1.70 23.48
CA PHE A 4 -6.99 0.54 22.91
C PHE A 4 -7.07 -0.55 23.99
N THR A 5 -8.23 -0.72 24.55
CA THR A 5 -8.49 -1.77 25.53
C THR A 5 -9.21 -2.89 24.81
N LYS A 6 -8.69 -4.14 24.91
CA LYS A 6 -9.39 -5.30 24.40
C LYS A 6 -10.73 -5.39 25.13
N PRO A 7 -11.88 -5.37 24.41
CA PRO A 7 -13.17 -5.59 25.05
C PRO A 7 -13.24 -6.99 25.65
N PRO A 8 -14.21 -7.28 26.50
CA PRO A 8 -14.46 -8.64 26.99
C PRO A 8 -14.54 -9.63 25.83
N GLU A 9 -14.13 -10.87 26.08
CA GLU A 9 -14.12 -11.92 25.06
C GLU A 9 -15.49 -12.03 24.37
N GLY A 10 -15.49 -12.11 23.05
CA GLY A 10 -16.69 -12.18 22.22
C GLY A 10 -17.44 -10.87 21.99
N SER A 11 -16.95 -9.75 22.49
CA SER A 11 -17.68 -8.47 22.44
C SER A 11 -17.21 -7.47 21.37
N TRP A 12 -16.25 -7.82 20.49
CA TRP A 12 -15.75 -6.91 19.45
C TRP A 12 -16.85 -6.38 18.54
N THR A 13 -17.77 -7.25 18.13
CA THR A 13 -18.90 -6.89 17.28
C THR A 13 -19.84 -5.91 17.97
N GLU A 14 -20.15 -6.13 19.26
CA GLU A 14 -20.97 -5.21 20.05
C GLU A 14 -20.27 -3.88 20.26
N HIS A 15 -18.97 -3.91 20.57
CA HIS A 15 -18.16 -2.72 20.79
C HIS A 15 -18.17 -1.77 19.58
N TYR A 16 -18.11 -2.31 18.37
CA TYR A 16 -18.13 -1.51 17.13
C TYR A 16 -19.51 -1.40 16.48
N GLY A 17 -20.56 -1.94 17.11
CA GLY A 17 -21.91 -1.89 16.56
C GLY A 17 -22.08 -2.66 15.24
N LEU A 18 -21.27 -3.68 15.02
CA LEU A 18 -21.29 -4.47 13.78
C LEU A 18 -22.40 -5.52 13.81
N GLY A 19 -22.92 -5.84 12.62
CA GLY A 19 -23.89 -6.93 12.48
C GLY A 19 -23.27 -8.31 12.69
N THR A 20 -24.08 -9.27 13.18
CA THR A 20 -23.68 -10.67 13.39
C THR A 20 -24.34 -11.64 12.40
N GLY A 21 -25.17 -11.13 11.49
CA GLY A 21 -25.87 -11.93 10.49
C GLY A 21 -24.96 -12.31 9.32
N PRO A 22 -25.42 -13.23 8.45
CA PRO A 22 -24.70 -13.55 7.22
C PRO A 22 -24.49 -12.33 6.35
N VAL A 23 -23.28 -12.19 5.79
CA VAL A 23 -22.95 -11.15 4.83
C VAL A 23 -23.25 -11.64 3.42
N SER A 24 -23.92 -10.82 2.60
CA SER A 24 -24.19 -11.12 1.21
C SER A 24 -22.90 -10.93 0.37
N TYR A 25 -22.70 -11.82 -0.60
CA TYR A 25 -21.64 -11.67 -1.60
C TYR A 25 -22.12 -10.98 -2.89
N GLU A 26 -23.34 -10.49 -2.95
CA GLU A 26 -23.92 -9.89 -4.15
C GLU A 26 -23.08 -8.71 -4.67
N ASP A 27 -22.60 -7.86 -3.77
CA ASP A 27 -21.72 -6.74 -4.06
C ASP A 27 -20.35 -7.16 -4.64
N SER A 28 -19.90 -8.39 -4.36
CA SER A 28 -18.62 -8.92 -4.82
C SER A 28 -18.71 -9.69 -6.15
N ILE A 29 -19.92 -10.05 -6.58
CA ILE A 29 -20.15 -10.81 -7.82
C ILE A 29 -20.92 -10.01 -8.89
N SER A 30 -21.41 -8.83 -8.57
CA SER A 30 -22.23 -8.00 -9.45
C SER A 30 -21.40 -7.04 -10.28
N PRO A 31 -21.40 -7.14 -11.63
CA PRO A 31 -20.78 -6.14 -12.50
C PRO A 31 -21.36 -4.74 -12.31
N ALA A 32 -22.68 -4.65 -12.05
CA ALA A 32 -23.35 -3.37 -11.83
C ALA A 32 -22.89 -2.69 -10.52
N HIS A 33 -22.67 -3.48 -9.46
CA HIS A 33 -22.13 -2.95 -8.21
C HIS A 33 -20.70 -2.43 -8.40
N TYR A 34 -19.88 -3.13 -9.18
CA TYR A 34 -18.53 -2.67 -9.52
C TYR A 34 -18.52 -1.30 -10.24
N GLU A 35 -19.46 -1.03 -11.14
CA GLU A 35 -19.57 0.30 -11.75
C GLU A 35 -19.93 1.38 -10.70
N LEU A 36 -20.73 1.06 -9.68
CA LEU A 36 -20.98 1.97 -8.55
C LEU A 36 -19.73 2.20 -7.72
N GLU A 37 -18.96 1.15 -7.41
CA GLU A 37 -17.69 1.27 -6.68
C GLU A 37 -16.69 2.17 -7.40
N ARG A 38 -16.60 2.05 -8.73
CA ARG A 38 -15.72 2.90 -9.54
C ARG A 38 -16.02 4.37 -9.38
N ASP A 39 -17.31 4.73 -9.38
CA ASP A 39 -17.75 6.12 -9.28
C ASP A 39 -17.78 6.64 -7.83
N ALA A 40 -18.16 5.81 -6.87
CA ALA A 40 -18.32 6.21 -5.47
C ALA A 40 -17.03 6.08 -4.66
N ILE A 41 -16.12 5.17 -5.03
CA ILE A 41 -14.90 4.88 -4.28
C ILE A 41 -13.68 5.38 -5.05
N PHE A 42 -13.30 4.69 -6.14
CA PHE A 42 -12.00 4.90 -6.79
C PHE A 42 -11.83 6.28 -7.45
N ARG A 43 -12.91 6.99 -7.70
CA ARG A 43 -12.88 8.36 -8.21
C ARG A 43 -13.02 9.43 -7.14
N ARG A 44 -13.38 9.07 -5.89
CA ARG A 44 -13.75 10.03 -4.86
C ARG A 44 -12.96 9.92 -3.56
N THR A 45 -12.17 8.88 -3.39
CA THR A 45 -11.40 8.68 -2.17
C THR A 45 -9.91 8.89 -2.40
N TRP A 46 -9.16 9.00 -1.32
CA TRP A 46 -7.71 9.02 -1.37
C TRP A 46 -7.16 7.63 -1.66
N LEU A 47 -6.34 7.52 -2.71
CA LEU A 47 -5.69 6.30 -3.15
C LEU A 47 -4.18 6.40 -2.91
N ASN A 48 -3.58 5.46 -2.22
CA ASN A 48 -2.13 5.39 -2.17
C ASN A 48 -1.58 4.92 -3.52
N VAL A 49 -0.62 5.65 -4.08
CA VAL A 49 -0.06 5.39 -5.41
C VAL A 49 1.44 5.12 -5.42
N GLY A 50 2.11 5.32 -4.28
CA GLY A 50 3.55 5.08 -4.18
C GLY A 50 4.18 5.76 -2.98
N ARG A 51 5.51 5.93 -3.03
CA ARG A 51 6.31 6.55 -1.98
C ARG A 51 7.24 7.61 -2.52
N VAL A 52 7.61 8.57 -1.64
CA VAL A 52 8.48 9.70 -1.98
C VAL A 52 9.88 9.28 -2.43
N GLU A 53 10.37 8.11 -2.01
CA GLU A 53 11.67 7.56 -2.41
C GLU A 53 11.71 7.19 -3.91
N GLN A 54 10.56 7.00 -4.55
CA GLN A 54 10.45 6.83 -6.01
C GLN A 54 10.72 8.13 -6.76
N LEU A 55 10.72 9.27 -6.05
CA LEU A 55 10.93 10.61 -6.56
C LEU A 55 12.17 11.26 -5.90
N PRO A 56 13.39 10.70 -6.05
CA PRO A 56 14.55 11.09 -5.25
C PRO A 56 15.08 12.51 -5.52
N ARG A 57 14.71 13.12 -6.64
CA ARG A 57 15.19 14.47 -7.04
C ARG A 57 14.15 15.20 -7.87
N VAL A 58 14.31 16.49 -7.98
CA VAL A 58 13.53 17.35 -8.89
C VAL A 58 13.48 16.76 -10.29
N GLY A 59 12.30 16.69 -10.87
CA GLY A 59 12.02 16.11 -12.17
C GLY A 59 11.87 14.58 -12.19
N SER A 60 12.13 13.87 -11.06
CA SER A 60 11.76 12.46 -10.96
C SER A 60 10.25 12.31 -11.08
N TYR A 61 9.82 11.27 -11.78
CA TYR A 61 8.40 10.96 -11.97
C TYR A 61 8.16 9.46 -12.06
N PHE A 62 6.94 9.06 -11.79
CA PHE A 62 6.37 7.76 -12.18
C PHE A 62 4.93 7.92 -12.64
N THR A 63 4.44 6.96 -13.42
CA THR A 63 3.02 6.88 -13.79
C THR A 63 2.31 5.78 -13.01
N LYS A 64 1.02 5.98 -12.74
CA LYS A 64 0.17 4.96 -12.15
C LYS A 64 -1.10 4.80 -12.97
N GLU A 65 -1.38 3.55 -13.36
CA GLU A 65 -2.65 3.18 -14.01
C GLU A 65 -3.72 2.98 -12.94
N LEU A 66 -4.84 3.65 -13.09
CA LEU A 66 -6.00 3.57 -12.21
C LEU A 66 -7.17 2.98 -13.00
N ASP A 67 -7.12 1.68 -13.26
CA ASP A 67 -8.07 0.98 -14.13
C ASP A 67 -9.52 1.12 -13.62
N ALA A 68 -9.73 1.00 -12.33
CA ALA A 68 -11.04 1.23 -11.72
C ALA A 68 -11.58 2.64 -12.00
N ALA A 69 -10.74 3.66 -12.09
CA ALA A 69 -11.13 5.03 -12.45
C ALA A 69 -11.08 5.31 -13.96
N ARG A 70 -10.62 4.34 -14.77
CA ARG A 70 -10.37 4.48 -16.23
C ARG A 70 -9.48 5.65 -16.57
N THR A 71 -8.41 5.83 -15.81
CA THR A 71 -7.47 6.94 -16.00
C THR A 71 -6.05 6.53 -15.63
N SER A 72 -5.11 7.40 -15.96
CA SER A 72 -3.71 7.29 -15.55
C SER A 72 -3.26 8.63 -14.97
N VAL A 73 -2.41 8.58 -13.97
CA VAL A 73 -1.79 9.77 -13.38
C VAL A 73 -0.28 9.73 -13.55
N VAL A 74 0.33 10.91 -13.65
CA VAL A 74 1.78 11.09 -13.52
C VAL A 74 2.05 11.81 -12.20
N VAL A 75 2.88 11.19 -11.37
CA VAL A 75 3.30 11.71 -10.06
C VAL A 75 4.76 12.14 -10.20
N LEU A 76 5.11 13.31 -9.70
CA LEU A 76 6.44 13.85 -9.87
C LEU A 76 6.90 14.69 -8.67
N ARG A 77 8.21 14.93 -8.59
CA ARG A 77 8.78 15.96 -7.74
C ARG A 77 9.03 17.21 -8.59
N ASP A 78 8.36 18.28 -8.26
CA ASP A 78 8.43 19.54 -9.01
C ASP A 78 9.70 20.36 -8.72
N SER A 79 9.82 21.53 -9.33
CA SER A 79 10.97 22.42 -9.13
C SER A 79 11.09 23.00 -7.73
N ASP A 80 9.99 23.04 -6.97
CA ASP A 80 9.95 23.49 -5.57
C ASP A 80 10.16 22.33 -4.58
N SER A 81 10.52 21.17 -5.12
CA SER A 81 10.69 19.91 -4.38
C SER A 81 9.39 19.35 -3.77
N ALA A 82 8.24 19.88 -4.15
CA ALA A 82 6.95 19.35 -3.75
C ALA A 82 6.56 18.13 -4.60
N VAL A 83 5.77 17.24 -4.02
CA VAL A 83 5.16 16.12 -4.75
C VAL A 83 3.86 16.59 -5.37
N ARG A 84 3.71 16.41 -6.69
CA ARG A 84 2.50 16.75 -7.45
C ARG A 84 2.03 15.57 -8.27
N ALA A 85 0.76 15.55 -8.56
CA ALA A 85 0.20 14.63 -9.55
C ALA A 85 -0.67 15.38 -10.56
N PHE A 86 -0.66 14.88 -11.78
CA PHE A 86 -1.52 15.33 -12.87
C PHE A 86 -2.17 14.13 -13.55
N TYR A 87 -3.33 14.34 -14.18
CA TYR A 87 -3.81 13.37 -15.15
C TYR A 87 -2.77 13.20 -16.25
N ASN A 88 -2.44 11.96 -16.58
CA ASN A 88 -1.43 11.62 -17.59
C ASN A 88 -1.99 11.80 -19.02
N ILE A 89 -2.51 13.00 -19.32
CA ILE A 89 -3.26 13.29 -20.53
C ILE A 89 -2.81 14.65 -21.08
N CYS A 90 -2.41 14.69 -22.36
CA CYS A 90 -2.09 15.92 -23.08
C CYS A 90 -3.36 16.75 -23.34
N ARG A 91 -3.31 18.02 -23.04
CA ARG A 91 -4.44 18.97 -23.16
C ARG A 91 -4.83 19.30 -24.61
N HIS A 92 -4.01 18.90 -25.59
CA HIS A 92 -4.33 19.13 -27.00
C HIS A 92 -5.44 18.19 -27.49
N ARG A 93 -5.18 16.88 -27.55
CA ARG A 93 -6.11 15.87 -28.09
C ARG A 93 -6.18 14.60 -27.26
N GLY A 94 -5.95 14.69 -25.94
CA GLY A 94 -6.16 13.57 -25.04
C GLY A 94 -5.14 12.42 -25.14
N ASN A 95 -4.05 12.59 -25.90
CA ASN A 95 -3.01 11.56 -25.95
C ASN A 95 -2.39 11.36 -24.57
N LYS A 96 -2.09 10.12 -24.19
CA LYS A 96 -1.32 9.82 -22.98
C LYS A 96 0.01 10.60 -23.05
N LEU A 97 0.33 11.35 -22.00
CA LEU A 97 1.47 12.28 -22.03
C LEU A 97 2.79 11.53 -21.81
N VAL A 98 2.82 10.69 -20.77
CA VAL A 98 4.00 9.92 -20.36
C VAL A 98 3.71 8.43 -20.53
N TRP A 99 4.50 7.77 -21.34
CA TRP A 99 4.43 6.35 -21.62
C TRP A 99 5.75 5.85 -22.24
N ASN A 100 6.05 4.57 -22.11
CA ASN A 100 7.18 3.90 -22.77
C ASN A 100 6.74 3.22 -24.09
N ASP A 101 7.46 2.19 -24.53
CA ASP A 101 7.11 1.43 -25.74
C ASP A 101 5.82 0.61 -25.59
N TYR A 102 5.36 0.44 -24.37
CA TYR A 102 4.14 -0.26 -23.99
C TYR A 102 3.19 0.70 -23.25
N PRO A 103 2.29 1.40 -23.96
CA PRO A 103 1.46 2.46 -23.38
C PRO A 103 0.55 2.06 -22.23
N GLY A 104 0.27 0.76 -22.07
CA GLY A 104 -0.50 0.21 -20.95
C GLY A 104 0.31 -0.04 -19.69
N GLU A 105 1.65 0.06 -19.76
CA GLU A 105 2.53 -0.18 -18.63
C GLU A 105 2.90 1.10 -17.89
N GLU A 106 3.05 0.97 -16.58
CA GLU A 106 3.58 2.03 -15.73
C GLU A 106 5.06 2.28 -16.06
N THR A 107 5.48 3.53 -16.01
CA THR A 107 6.85 3.92 -16.28
C THR A 107 7.34 4.96 -15.29
N SER A 108 8.66 5.08 -15.16
CA SER A 108 9.30 6.07 -14.31
C SER A 108 10.53 6.67 -15.00
N GLY A 109 10.99 7.81 -14.50
CA GLY A 109 12.15 8.44 -15.05
C GLY A 109 12.45 9.80 -14.42
N THR A 110 13.25 10.59 -15.12
CA THR A 110 13.56 11.96 -14.72
C THR A 110 13.52 12.87 -15.97
N CYS A 111 12.85 13.99 -15.86
CA CYS A 111 12.79 14.96 -16.93
C CYS A 111 12.84 16.41 -16.39
N ARG A 112 13.12 17.37 -17.26
CA ARG A 112 13.00 18.80 -16.95
C ARG A 112 11.65 19.37 -17.38
N ARG A 113 10.94 18.65 -18.26
CA ARG A 113 9.63 18.97 -18.81
C ARG A 113 9.06 17.73 -19.47
N PHE A 114 7.77 17.65 -19.57
CA PHE A 114 7.07 16.62 -20.35
C PHE A 114 6.82 17.10 -21.75
N THR A 115 7.08 16.26 -22.74
CA THR A 115 6.79 16.54 -24.15
C THR A 115 5.86 15.48 -24.69
N CYS A 116 4.68 15.89 -25.14
CA CYS A 116 3.73 14.98 -25.76
C CYS A 116 4.32 14.38 -27.04
N LYS A 117 4.38 13.06 -27.12
CA LYS A 117 4.97 12.34 -28.25
C LYS A 117 4.13 12.45 -29.55
N TYR A 118 2.90 13.00 -29.47
CA TYR A 118 2.03 13.14 -30.63
C TYR A 118 2.30 14.43 -31.42
N HIS A 119 2.17 15.61 -30.81
CA HIS A 119 2.35 16.92 -31.49
C HIS A 119 3.34 17.84 -30.77
N GLY A 120 4.17 17.32 -29.89
CA GLY A 120 5.27 18.09 -29.32
C GLY A 120 4.88 19.16 -28.29
N TRP A 121 3.60 19.23 -27.83
CA TRP A 121 3.23 20.16 -26.76
C TRP A 121 4.04 19.85 -25.50
N GLN A 122 4.53 20.93 -24.84
CA GLN A 122 5.40 20.78 -23.68
C GLN A 122 4.79 21.38 -22.43
N TYR A 123 5.09 20.73 -21.32
CA TYR A 123 4.62 21.10 -19.98
C TYR A 123 5.82 21.11 -19.04
N ASN A 124 5.92 22.15 -18.19
CA ASN A 124 6.93 22.20 -17.14
C ASN A 124 6.53 21.28 -15.95
N LEU A 125 7.35 21.28 -14.91
CA LEU A 125 7.10 20.43 -13.72
C LEU A 125 5.97 20.93 -12.83
N GLN A 126 5.48 22.16 -13.03
CA GLN A 126 4.28 22.70 -12.41
C GLN A 126 3.01 22.39 -13.21
N GLY A 127 3.16 21.72 -14.37
CA GLY A 127 2.05 21.37 -15.25
C GLY A 127 1.65 22.46 -16.23
N GLU A 128 2.31 23.61 -16.26
CA GLU A 128 2.00 24.70 -17.16
C GLU A 128 2.40 24.36 -18.60
N CYS A 129 1.55 24.69 -19.58
CA CYS A 129 1.87 24.54 -20.99
C CYS A 129 2.87 25.60 -21.41
N THR A 130 4.10 25.20 -21.75
CA THR A 130 5.20 26.11 -22.06
C THR A 130 5.51 26.23 -23.56
N PHE A 131 5.11 25.26 -24.35
CA PHE A 131 5.35 25.24 -25.77
C PHE A 131 4.24 24.54 -26.54
N VAL A 132 3.82 25.17 -27.62
CA VAL A 132 2.89 24.64 -28.62
C VAL A 132 3.56 24.75 -29.98
N GLN A 133 3.68 23.63 -30.70
CA GLN A 133 4.23 23.63 -32.05
C GLN A 133 3.30 24.39 -32.99
N GLN A 134 3.85 25.28 -33.84
CA GLN A 134 3.08 26.12 -34.78
C GLN A 134 1.97 26.91 -34.06
N GLU A 135 2.32 27.51 -32.93
CA GLU A 135 1.34 28.24 -32.07
C GLU A 135 0.59 29.33 -32.85
N SER A 136 1.24 29.96 -33.82
CA SER A 136 0.64 31.00 -34.69
C SER A 136 -0.51 30.51 -35.60
N GLU A 137 -0.64 29.18 -35.76
CA GLU A 137 -1.72 28.58 -36.55
C GLU A 137 -3.01 28.31 -35.72
N PHE A 138 -2.94 28.57 -34.42
CA PHE A 138 -4.10 28.43 -33.56
C PHE A 138 -4.77 29.80 -33.32
N PHE A 139 -6.12 29.81 -33.39
CA PHE A 139 -6.88 31.02 -33.12
C PHE A 139 -7.04 31.19 -31.59
N ASP A 140 -6.69 32.38 -31.08
CA ASP A 140 -6.89 32.78 -29.67
C ASP A 140 -6.33 31.80 -28.65
N LEU A 141 -5.25 31.08 -28.96
CA LEU A 141 -4.62 30.15 -28.04
C LEU A 141 -3.91 30.91 -26.90
N ASP A 142 -4.43 30.78 -25.69
CA ASP A 142 -3.72 31.18 -24.48
C ASP A 142 -3.25 29.92 -23.73
N LYS A 143 -1.92 29.69 -23.71
CA LYS A 143 -1.30 28.52 -23.04
C LYS A 143 -1.65 28.41 -21.56
N ALA A 144 -2.01 29.51 -20.89
CA ALA A 144 -2.40 29.48 -19.48
C ALA A 144 -3.63 28.58 -19.22
N TYR A 145 -4.52 28.44 -20.20
CA TYR A 145 -5.69 27.54 -20.09
C TYR A 145 -5.42 26.10 -20.46
N TYR A 146 -4.23 25.78 -20.96
CA TYR A 146 -3.87 24.45 -21.45
C TYR A 146 -2.84 23.74 -20.60
N GLY A 147 -2.68 24.16 -19.34
CA GLY A 147 -1.89 23.40 -18.36
C GLY A 147 -2.46 22.00 -18.11
N LEU A 148 -1.63 21.09 -17.62
CA LEU A 148 -2.07 19.75 -17.18
C LEU A 148 -3.13 19.89 -16.11
N VAL A 149 -4.11 18.98 -16.10
CA VAL A 149 -5.14 18.95 -15.08
C VAL A 149 -4.53 18.38 -13.81
N PRO A 150 -4.50 19.14 -12.70
CA PRO A 150 -3.93 18.67 -11.45
C PRO A 150 -4.83 17.60 -10.81
N VAL A 151 -4.19 16.70 -10.09
CA VAL A 151 -4.84 15.73 -9.19
C VAL A 151 -4.47 16.11 -7.76
N ARG A 152 -5.45 16.13 -6.86
CA ARG A 152 -5.17 16.38 -5.44
C ARG A 152 -4.14 15.37 -4.95
N THR A 153 -3.09 15.86 -4.32
CA THR A 153 -1.94 15.03 -3.93
C THR A 153 -1.49 15.45 -2.54
N ASP A 154 -1.29 14.48 -1.67
CA ASP A 154 -0.74 14.71 -0.33
C ASP A 154 0.14 13.53 0.08
N VAL A 155 0.94 13.71 1.12
CA VAL A 155 1.93 12.73 1.60
C VAL A 155 1.75 12.51 3.10
N TRP A 156 1.58 11.23 3.48
CA TRP A 156 1.59 10.80 4.87
C TRP A 156 2.75 9.81 5.08
N GLU A 157 3.67 10.11 6.00
CA GLU A 157 4.83 9.27 6.37
C GLU A 157 5.61 8.72 5.15
N GLY A 158 5.77 9.56 4.12
CA GLY A 158 6.43 9.19 2.87
C GLY A 158 5.54 8.44 1.87
N PHE A 159 4.33 8.04 2.22
CA PHE A 159 3.36 7.46 1.30
C PHE A 159 2.60 8.56 0.56
N ILE A 160 2.56 8.45 -0.78
CA ILE A 160 1.94 9.44 -1.66
C ILE A 160 0.50 9.01 -1.95
N PHE A 161 -0.43 9.91 -1.68
CA PHE A 161 -1.85 9.70 -1.97
C PHE A 161 -2.34 10.68 -3.01
N VAL A 162 -3.29 10.22 -3.82
CA VAL A 162 -4.01 11.05 -4.78
C VAL A 162 -5.52 10.91 -4.58
N ASN A 163 -6.26 12.00 -4.84
CA ASN A 163 -7.71 11.98 -4.90
C ASN A 163 -8.16 12.65 -6.21
N LEU A 164 -8.96 11.92 -6.99
CA LEU A 164 -9.44 12.38 -8.30
C LEU A 164 -10.65 13.34 -8.18
N ASP A 165 -11.30 13.39 -7.01
CA ASP A 165 -12.42 14.29 -6.76
C ASP A 165 -11.90 15.67 -6.37
N THR A 166 -12.09 16.61 -7.29
CA THR A 166 -11.73 18.03 -7.04
C THR A 166 -12.76 18.77 -6.20
N ALA A 167 -13.95 18.22 -6.01
CA ALA A 167 -15.00 18.81 -5.19
C ALA A 167 -14.89 18.43 -3.71
N ASP A 168 -14.27 17.28 -3.41
CA ASP A 168 -13.96 16.89 -2.04
C ASP A 168 -12.85 17.79 -1.48
N THR A 169 -13.05 18.34 -0.29
CA THR A 169 -12.06 19.20 0.39
C THR A 169 -11.42 18.54 1.61
N THR A 170 -11.82 17.31 1.94
CA THR A 170 -11.29 16.57 3.10
C THR A 170 -9.78 16.39 2.96
N PRO A 171 -8.96 16.90 3.89
CA PRO A 171 -7.52 16.71 3.84
C PRO A 171 -7.16 15.24 4.08
N LEU A 172 -5.99 14.80 3.59
CA LEU A 172 -5.54 13.42 3.74
C LEU A 172 -5.48 12.96 5.21
N HIS A 173 -4.95 13.79 6.10
CA HIS A 173 -4.81 13.44 7.52
C HIS A 173 -6.17 13.24 8.21
N GLU A 174 -7.20 13.99 7.83
CA GLU A 174 -8.55 13.81 8.34
C GLU A 174 -9.17 12.52 7.78
N TYR A 175 -8.95 12.24 6.48
CA TYR A 175 -9.42 11.02 5.84
C TYR A 175 -8.80 9.76 6.47
N LEU A 176 -7.49 9.77 6.75
CA LEU A 176 -6.77 8.62 7.32
C LEU A 176 -7.02 8.42 8.82
N GLY A 177 -7.48 9.46 9.52
CA GLY A 177 -7.95 9.40 10.90
C GLY A 177 -6.92 9.01 11.96
N ASP A 178 -7.45 8.50 13.06
CA ASP A 178 -6.66 8.17 14.26
C ASP A 178 -5.71 6.98 14.05
N LEU A 179 -6.04 6.06 13.15
CA LEU A 179 -5.16 4.93 12.83
C LEU A 179 -3.84 5.42 12.24
N ALA A 180 -3.89 6.34 11.31
CA ALA A 180 -2.68 6.92 10.71
C ALA A 180 -1.94 7.83 11.70
N ALA A 181 -2.67 8.62 12.49
CA ALA A 181 -2.08 9.44 13.54
C ALA A 181 -1.31 8.60 14.57
N GLY A 182 -1.80 7.39 14.86
CA GLY A 182 -1.14 6.43 15.75
C GLY A 182 0.19 5.88 15.24
N LEU A 183 0.50 6.02 13.94
CA LEU A 183 1.74 5.55 13.32
C LEU A 183 2.77 6.66 13.07
N VAL A 184 2.43 7.91 13.35
CA VAL A 184 3.36 9.03 13.18
C VAL A 184 4.63 8.81 14.00
N GLY A 185 5.78 8.99 13.33
CA GLY A 185 7.10 8.77 13.93
C GLY A 185 7.61 7.33 13.81
N TYR A 186 6.87 6.40 13.21
CA TYR A 186 7.46 5.14 12.80
C TYR A 186 8.46 5.37 11.66
N PRO A 187 9.70 4.85 11.71
CA PRO A 187 10.77 5.26 10.80
C PRO A 187 10.67 4.59 9.43
N PHE A 188 9.58 4.82 8.71
CA PHE A 188 9.39 4.31 7.35
C PHE A 188 10.48 4.78 6.38
N ASP A 189 11.02 5.97 6.58
CA ASP A 189 12.09 6.58 5.80
C ASP A 189 13.42 5.82 5.87
N ARG A 190 13.65 5.04 6.93
CA ARG A 190 14.84 4.19 7.09
C ARG A 190 14.75 2.87 6.36
N MET A 191 13.56 2.49 5.92
CA MET A 191 13.30 1.20 5.26
C MET A 191 13.42 1.34 3.74
N THR A 192 14.64 1.56 3.26
CA THR A 192 14.93 1.86 1.84
C THR A 192 15.34 0.64 1.01
N GLN A 193 15.52 -0.51 1.63
CA GLN A 193 15.67 -1.78 0.91
C GLN A 193 14.30 -2.31 0.56
N VAL A 194 13.96 -2.26 -0.74
CA VAL A 194 12.61 -2.52 -1.24
C VAL A 194 12.58 -3.73 -2.17
N HIS A 195 11.65 -4.62 -1.93
CA HIS A 195 11.33 -5.74 -2.81
C HIS A 195 9.84 -5.72 -3.14
N ARG A 196 9.51 -5.79 -4.43
CA ARG A 196 8.14 -5.72 -4.91
C ARG A 196 7.77 -6.97 -5.70
N TYR A 197 6.55 -7.44 -5.53
CA TYR A 197 5.94 -8.44 -6.38
C TYR A 197 4.53 -8.00 -6.78
N ARG A 198 4.06 -8.55 -7.89
CA ARG A 198 2.76 -8.21 -8.47
C ARG A 198 2.13 -9.48 -9.04
N ALA A 199 0.83 -9.61 -8.86
CA ALA A 199 0.05 -10.71 -9.42
C ALA A 199 -1.31 -10.21 -9.92
N GLU A 200 -1.81 -10.84 -10.98
CA GLU A 200 -3.20 -10.72 -11.38
C GLU A 200 -3.99 -11.79 -10.62
N VAL A 201 -4.97 -11.36 -9.85
CA VAL A 201 -5.82 -12.23 -9.03
C VAL A 201 -7.21 -12.27 -9.64
N ARG A 202 -7.72 -13.48 -9.94
CA ARG A 202 -9.05 -13.71 -10.49
C ARG A 202 -10.11 -13.82 -9.39
N ALA A 203 -10.19 -12.77 -8.58
CA ALA A 203 -11.19 -12.61 -7.52
C ALA A 203 -11.56 -11.14 -7.37
N ASN A 204 -12.71 -10.88 -6.77
CA ASN A 204 -13.08 -9.51 -6.40
C ASN A 204 -12.07 -8.97 -5.38
N TRP A 205 -11.70 -7.71 -5.52
CA TRP A 205 -10.70 -7.05 -4.69
C TRP A 205 -11.07 -7.02 -3.20
N LYS A 206 -12.36 -6.91 -2.85
CA LYS A 206 -12.85 -6.91 -1.46
C LYS A 206 -12.62 -8.24 -0.77
N LEU A 207 -12.92 -9.36 -1.46
CA LEU A 207 -12.71 -10.70 -0.91
C LEU A 207 -11.24 -10.97 -0.58
N PHE A 208 -10.33 -10.36 -1.36
CA PHE A 208 -8.91 -10.51 -1.12
C PHE A 208 -8.43 -9.64 0.04
N ILE A 209 -8.99 -8.42 0.19
CA ILE A 209 -8.77 -7.58 1.37
C ILE A 209 -9.24 -8.30 2.64
N ASP A 210 -10.43 -8.89 2.62
CA ASP A 210 -11.00 -9.58 3.77
C ASP A 210 -10.05 -10.65 4.32
N ALA A 211 -9.36 -11.38 3.45
CA ALA A 211 -8.37 -12.39 3.84
C ALA A 211 -7.15 -11.81 4.60
N PHE A 212 -6.88 -10.51 4.49
CA PHE A 212 -5.76 -9.86 5.19
C PHE A 212 -6.18 -8.98 6.37
N THR A 213 -7.49 -8.87 6.62
CA THR A 213 -8.04 -8.14 7.77
C THR A 213 -8.38 -9.06 8.95
N GLU A 214 -8.11 -10.37 8.82
CA GLU A 214 -8.26 -11.37 9.87
C GLU A 214 -7.09 -12.37 9.81
N PHE A 215 -6.92 -13.16 10.86
CA PHE A 215 -5.89 -14.21 10.93
C PHE A 215 -6.48 -15.60 11.18
N TYR A 216 -7.81 -15.74 11.13
CA TYR A 216 -8.50 -16.96 11.42
C TYR A 216 -8.17 -18.10 10.44
N HIS A 217 -7.89 -17.77 9.19
CA HIS A 217 -7.49 -18.73 8.14
C HIS A 217 -6.06 -19.27 8.33
N ALA A 218 -5.18 -18.51 8.98
CA ALA A 218 -3.74 -18.77 8.98
C ALA A 218 -3.34 -20.15 9.53
N PRO A 219 -3.91 -20.68 10.62
CA PRO A 219 -3.56 -22.01 11.15
C PRO A 219 -3.85 -23.16 10.19
N VAL A 220 -4.74 -22.97 9.24
CA VAL A 220 -5.14 -24.01 8.27
C VAL A 220 -4.53 -23.76 6.89
N LEU A 221 -4.74 -22.56 6.34
CA LEU A 221 -4.29 -22.20 4.99
C LEU A 221 -2.76 -22.23 4.90
N HIS A 222 -2.09 -21.64 5.87
CA HIS A 222 -0.63 -21.51 5.88
C HIS A 222 0.11 -22.62 6.63
N ALA A 223 -0.59 -23.63 7.13
CA ALA A 223 0.01 -24.75 7.86
C ALA A 223 1.12 -25.48 7.09
N LYS A 224 1.04 -25.53 5.75
CA LYS A 224 2.03 -26.20 4.89
C LYS A 224 3.32 -25.39 4.71
N GLN A 225 3.31 -24.11 4.99
CA GLN A 225 4.48 -23.23 4.84
C GLN A 225 5.36 -23.27 6.09
N ALA A 226 4.80 -23.60 7.25
CA ALA A 226 5.53 -23.81 8.49
C ALA A 226 6.18 -25.22 8.52
N VAL A 227 7.24 -25.37 9.32
CA VAL A 227 7.74 -26.70 9.67
C VAL A 227 6.71 -27.43 10.54
N ALA A 228 6.72 -28.75 10.53
CA ALA A 228 5.68 -29.59 11.14
C ALA A 228 5.39 -29.25 12.62
N ASP A 229 6.40 -28.87 13.40
CA ASP A 229 6.21 -28.48 14.81
C ASP A 229 5.61 -27.07 14.95
N GLU A 230 5.97 -26.13 14.08
CA GLU A 230 5.38 -24.80 14.05
C GLU A 230 3.94 -24.84 13.55
N SER A 231 3.60 -25.69 12.57
CA SER A 231 2.23 -25.86 12.12
C SER A 231 1.31 -26.42 13.24
N ARG A 232 1.83 -27.28 14.12
CA ARG A 232 1.08 -27.73 15.32
C ARG A 232 0.85 -26.59 16.31
N LYS A 233 1.85 -25.70 16.48
CA LYS A 233 1.70 -24.50 17.33
C LYS A 233 0.71 -23.53 16.73
N LEU A 234 0.76 -23.31 15.42
CA LEU A 234 -0.20 -22.48 14.70
C LEU A 234 -1.64 -23.01 14.87
N GLN A 235 -1.82 -24.32 14.79
CA GLN A 235 -3.13 -24.95 15.00
C GLN A 235 -3.61 -24.91 16.45
N SER A 236 -2.71 -24.94 17.42
CA SER A 236 -3.05 -25.00 18.85
C SER A 236 -3.23 -23.65 19.52
N VAL A 237 -2.55 -22.62 19.03
CA VAL A 237 -2.51 -21.29 19.68
C VAL A 237 -3.32 -20.28 18.90
N GLY A 238 -3.56 -20.54 17.61
CA GLY A 238 -4.21 -19.60 16.69
C GLY A 238 -3.41 -18.30 16.54
N TYR A 239 -3.71 -17.56 15.50
CA TYR A 239 -3.33 -16.16 15.41
C TYR A 239 -4.42 -15.35 16.12
N GLU A 240 -4.43 -15.43 17.43
CA GLU A 240 -5.42 -14.71 18.23
C GLU A 240 -5.21 -13.20 18.05
N ALA A 241 -6.27 -12.50 17.69
CA ALA A 241 -6.26 -11.06 17.64
C ALA A 241 -6.13 -10.51 19.07
N LEU A 242 -5.13 -9.65 19.25
CA LEU A 242 -4.93 -8.93 20.52
C LEU A 242 -5.80 -7.69 20.59
N ALA A 243 -6.07 -7.07 19.46
CA ALA A 243 -6.92 -5.89 19.34
C ALA A 243 -7.49 -5.78 17.93
N TYR A 244 -8.68 -5.20 17.84
CA TYR A 244 -9.27 -4.68 16.61
C TYR A 244 -9.57 -3.21 16.80
N GLN A 245 -9.45 -2.44 15.73
CA GLN A 245 -9.94 -1.06 15.69
C GLN A 245 -10.59 -0.77 14.34
N VAL A 246 -11.69 -0.04 14.40
CA VAL A 246 -12.42 0.46 13.24
C VAL A 246 -12.49 1.98 13.37
N ASP A 247 -12.08 2.69 12.33
CA ASP A 247 -12.11 4.14 12.25
C ASP A 247 -12.66 4.54 10.87
N GLY A 248 -13.95 4.86 10.83
CA GLY A 248 -14.66 5.09 9.57
C GLY A 248 -14.54 3.89 8.63
N PRO A 249 -13.99 4.09 7.41
CA PRO A 249 -13.79 3.00 6.44
C PRO A 249 -12.50 2.21 6.68
N HIS A 250 -11.68 2.62 7.65
CA HIS A 250 -10.38 2.04 7.93
C HIS A 250 -10.47 1.01 9.05
N GLY A 251 -9.50 0.12 9.10
CA GLY A 251 -9.45 -0.91 10.14
C GLY A 251 -8.04 -1.32 10.52
N MET A 252 -7.91 -1.89 11.70
CA MET A 252 -6.66 -2.46 12.18
C MET A 252 -6.92 -3.74 12.93
N VAL A 253 -6.05 -4.72 12.75
CA VAL A 253 -5.98 -5.93 13.55
C VAL A 253 -4.57 -6.13 14.07
N SER A 254 -4.45 -6.30 15.39
CA SER A 254 -3.21 -6.65 16.09
C SER A 254 -3.18 -8.13 16.40
N SER A 255 -2.03 -8.76 16.19
CA SER A 255 -1.87 -10.21 16.32
C SER A 255 -0.66 -10.58 17.16
N TRP A 256 -0.75 -11.76 17.77
CA TRP A 256 0.35 -12.40 18.48
C TRP A 256 0.65 -13.78 17.89
N GLY A 257 1.76 -14.37 18.31
CA GLY A 257 2.13 -15.75 17.98
C GLY A 257 3.13 -15.84 16.84
N GLY A 258 3.97 -16.87 16.88
CA GLY A 258 4.88 -17.30 15.83
C GLY A 258 6.03 -16.35 15.44
N MET A 259 6.00 -15.10 15.86
CA MET A 259 6.91 -14.03 15.41
C MET A 259 8.22 -13.95 16.22
N SER A 260 8.40 -14.80 17.21
CA SER A 260 9.65 -14.90 17.95
C SER A 260 10.57 -15.93 17.30
N PRO A 261 11.90 -15.75 17.40
CA PRO A 261 12.83 -16.79 16.98
C PRO A 261 12.45 -18.13 17.60
N PRO A 262 12.51 -19.24 16.85
CA PRO A 262 12.21 -20.56 17.39
C PRO A 262 13.09 -20.84 18.60
N LYS A 263 12.52 -21.35 19.68
CA LYS A 263 13.27 -21.72 20.89
C LYS A 263 14.20 -22.91 20.64
N ASP A 264 13.80 -23.81 19.76
CA ASP A 264 14.58 -24.98 19.34
C ASP A 264 14.93 -24.85 17.85
N LEU A 265 16.15 -24.43 17.59
CA LEU A 265 16.68 -24.26 16.24
C LEU A 265 16.84 -25.58 15.49
N SER A 266 16.81 -26.74 16.18
CA SER A 266 16.88 -28.05 15.52
C SER A 266 15.62 -28.38 14.70
N MET A 267 14.50 -27.73 15.06
CA MET A 267 13.21 -27.90 14.40
C MET A 267 13.03 -26.94 13.18
N VAL A 268 13.99 -26.08 12.92
CA VAL A 268 13.93 -25.08 11.84
C VAL A 268 14.65 -25.64 10.61
N LYS A 269 14.14 -25.31 9.42
CA LYS A 269 14.81 -25.68 8.16
C LYS A 269 16.26 -25.21 8.17
N PRO A 270 17.21 -25.99 7.63
CA PRO A 270 18.64 -25.63 7.68
C PRO A 270 18.94 -24.23 7.14
N ILE A 271 18.29 -23.84 6.04
CA ILE A 271 18.50 -22.51 5.43
C ILE A 271 17.98 -21.38 6.33
N GLU A 272 16.81 -21.54 6.93
CA GLU A 272 16.22 -20.57 7.85
C GLU A 272 17.10 -20.38 9.07
N ARG A 273 17.65 -21.49 9.60
CA ARG A 273 18.58 -21.47 10.73
C ARG A 273 19.87 -20.73 10.41
N VAL A 274 20.47 -20.99 9.24
CA VAL A 274 21.72 -20.33 8.81
C VAL A 274 21.51 -18.85 8.57
N LEU A 275 20.39 -18.47 7.98
CA LEU A 275 20.09 -17.09 7.64
C LEU A 275 19.43 -16.31 8.79
N HIS A 276 19.03 -16.98 9.87
CA HIS A 276 18.22 -16.40 10.94
C HIS A 276 16.95 -15.72 10.40
N SER A 277 16.26 -16.41 9.51
CA SER A 277 15.04 -15.91 8.87
C SER A 277 14.09 -17.07 8.65
N GLY A 278 12.80 -16.81 8.64
CA GLY A 278 11.78 -17.83 8.45
C GLY A 278 10.47 -17.23 7.98
N LEU A 279 9.38 -17.97 8.22
CA LEU A 279 8.03 -17.62 7.75
C LEU A 279 7.62 -16.16 8.03
N PHE A 280 8.07 -15.62 9.16
CA PHE A 280 7.71 -14.27 9.59
C PHE A 280 8.86 -13.25 9.47
N GLY A 281 9.80 -13.53 8.62
CA GLY A 281 10.90 -12.62 8.30
C GLY A 281 12.20 -12.88 9.07
N PRO A 282 13.16 -11.97 8.92
CA PRO A 282 14.43 -12.06 9.61
C PRO A 282 14.26 -11.95 11.13
N TRP A 283 14.91 -12.84 11.88
CA TRP A 283 14.87 -12.78 13.36
C TRP A 283 15.83 -11.75 13.95
N ASP A 284 16.93 -11.48 13.23
CA ASP A 284 17.97 -10.52 13.61
C ASP A 284 17.89 -9.29 12.69
N ALA A 285 16.73 -8.63 12.64
CA ALA A 285 16.57 -7.43 11.84
C ALA A 285 17.45 -6.29 12.40
N PRO A 286 17.99 -5.42 11.53
CA PRO A 286 18.66 -4.21 11.99
C PRO A 286 17.74 -3.35 12.87
N ASP A 287 18.34 -2.67 13.83
CA ASP A 287 17.63 -1.71 14.67
C ASP A 287 17.08 -0.57 13.81
N ILE A 288 15.81 -0.25 13.99
CA ILE A 288 15.13 0.88 13.33
C ILE A 288 15.37 2.21 14.09
N GLY A 289 16.04 2.16 15.25
CA GLY A 289 16.47 3.33 16.01
C GLY A 289 15.34 4.13 16.62
N ILE A 290 14.33 3.44 17.15
CA ILE A 290 13.30 4.02 18.02
C ILE A 290 13.35 3.32 19.39
N ASP A 291 13.28 4.11 20.46
CA ASP A 291 13.28 3.60 21.83
C ASP A 291 11.89 3.07 22.23
N GLU A 292 10.83 3.70 21.72
CA GLU A 292 9.45 3.33 21.98
C GLU A 292 8.65 3.21 20.68
N LEU A 293 7.74 2.24 20.62
CA LEU A 293 6.80 2.10 19.51
C LEU A 293 5.81 3.28 19.48
N PRO A 294 5.44 3.77 18.30
CA PRO A 294 4.32 4.70 18.16
C PRO A 294 3.06 4.17 18.86
N PRO A 295 2.18 5.05 19.36
CA PRO A 295 1.04 4.65 20.18
C PRO A 295 0.02 3.74 19.47
N GLY A 296 -0.03 3.77 18.14
CA GLY A 296 -0.89 2.91 17.34
C GLY A 296 -0.38 1.46 17.20
N LEU A 297 0.90 1.21 17.50
CA LEU A 297 1.47 -0.12 17.42
C LEU A 297 1.36 -0.86 18.77
N ASN A 298 1.08 -2.17 18.68
CA ASN A 298 0.85 -3.01 19.86
C ASN A 298 -0.11 -2.36 20.87
N PRO A 299 -1.33 -1.97 20.45
CA PRO A 299 -2.24 -1.20 21.31
C PRO A 299 -2.62 -1.95 22.59
N ALA A 300 -2.60 -3.27 22.56
CA ALA A 300 -2.82 -4.11 23.75
C ALA A 300 -1.60 -4.16 24.69
N ARG A 301 -0.45 -3.61 24.27
CA ARG A 301 0.85 -3.70 24.99
C ARG A 301 1.20 -5.13 25.38
N HIS A 302 0.85 -6.08 24.52
CA HIS A 302 1.06 -7.49 24.82
C HIS A 302 2.51 -7.91 24.52
N PRO A 303 3.21 -8.62 25.41
CA PRO A 303 4.62 -8.98 25.23
C PRO A 303 4.86 -9.93 24.06
N SER A 304 3.85 -10.73 23.70
CA SER A 304 3.90 -11.65 22.55
C SER A 304 3.35 -11.04 21.27
N TRP A 305 3.16 -9.72 21.21
CA TRP A 305 2.80 -9.03 19.97
C TRP A 305 3.78 -9.38 18.84
N GLY A 306 3.24 -9.62 17.67
CA GLY A 306 3.99 -10.04 16.49
C GLY A 306 3.86 -9.11 15.30
N LEU A 307 2.64 -8.63 15.05
CA LEU A 307 2.37 -7.71 13.95
C LEU A 307 1.08 -6.93 14.17
N ASP A 308 1.00 -5.78 13.53
CA ASP A 308 -0.22 -5.02 13.31
C ASP A 308 -0.46 -4.86 11.81
N SER A 309 -1.70 -5.13 11.38
CA SER A 309 -2.16 -4.96 10.00
C SER A 309 -3.17 -3.83 9.97
N PHE A 310 -2.87 -2.78 9.22
CA PHE A 310 -3.72 -1.60 9.02
C PHE A 310 -4.29 -1.61 7.61
N LEU A 311 -5.59 -1.48 7.49
CA LEU A 311 -6.27 -1.21 6.24
C LEU A 311 -6.58 0.28 6.16
N PHE A 312 -5.96 0.98 5.22
CA PHE A 312 -6.36 2.31 4.79
C PHE A 312 -7.18 2.16 3.50
N PHE A 313 -8.49 2.11 3.69
CA PHE A 313 -9.44 1.92 2.59
C PHE A 313 -9.26 3.00 1.52
N PRO A 314 -9.42 2.67 0.22
CA PRO A 314 -9.88 1.39 -0.32
C PRO A 314 -8.73 0.44 -0.72
N ASN A 315 -7.53 0.94 -1.00
CA ASN A 315 -6.56 0.19 -1.79
C ASN A 315 -5.23 -0.09 -1.09
N PHE A 316 -5.09 0.27 0.18
CA PHE A 316 -3.78 0.28 0.82
C PHE A 316 -3.79 -0.41 2.18
N MET A 317 -2.89 -1.36 2.37
CA MET A 317 -2.64 -1.97 3.68
C MET A 317 -1.17 -1.80 4.06
N VAL A 318 -0.94 -1.63 5.37
CA VAL A 318 0.39 -1.55 5.98
C VAL A 318 0.46 -2.58 7.09
N LEU A 319 1.36 -3.54 6.97
CA LEU A 319 1.65 -4.55 7.98
C LEU A 319 3.01 -4.25 8.61
N ILE A 320 3.03 -4.04 9.90
CA ILE A 320 4.23 -3.70 10.66
C ILE A 320 4.57 -4.83 11.61
N TRP A 321 5.76 -5.41 11.41
CA TRP A 321 6.21 -6.58 12.13
C TRP A 321 7.12 -6.22 13.28
N LYS A 322 6.98 -6.89 14.41
CA LYS A 322 7.88 -6.76 15.57
C LYS A 322 9.36 -6.92 15.21
N THR A 323 9.65 -7.65 14.15
CA THR A 323 11.00 -7.88 13.63
C THR A 323 11.49 -6.78 12.68
N ASN A 324 10.96 -5.55 12.83
CA ASN A 324 11.45 -4.32 12.21
C ASN A 324 11.48 -4.35 10.68
N TRP A 325 10.38 -4.75 10.06
CA TRP A 325 10.16 -4.61 8.63
C TRP A 325 8.68 -4.34 8.35
N VAL A 326 8.40 -3.82 7.17
CA VAL A 326 7.07 -3.44 6.76
C VAL A 326 6.71 -4.14 5.46
N LEU A 327 5.48 -4.57 5.38
CA LEU A 327 4.87 -5.09 4.16
C LEU A 327 3.68 -4.21 3.83
N THR A 328 3.59 -3.74 2.58
CA THR A 328 2.40 -3.06 2.11
C THR A 328 1.72 -3.86 1.02
N TYR A 329 0.40 -3.79 1.01
CA TYR A 329 -0.42 -4.35 -0.04
C TYR A 329 -1.22 -3.26 -0.73
N HIS A 330 -1.35 -3.40 -2.05
CA HIS A 330 -2.24 -2.58 -2.86
C HIS A 330 -3.16 -3.47 -3.68
N TYR A 331 -4.40 -3.03 -3.77
CA TYR A 331 -5.48 -3.70 -4.49
C TYR A 331 -5.97 -2.76 -5.58
N TRP A 332 -5.79 -3.17 -6.85
CA TRP A 332 -6.14 -2.39 -8.02
C TRP A 332 -7.18 -3.14 -8.85
N PRO A 333 -8.49 -2.89 -8.63
CA PRO A 333 -9.52 -3.58 -9.39
C PRO A 333 -9.43 -3.31 -10.89
N THR A 334 -9.47 -4.36 -11.69
CA THR A 334 -9.52 -4.31 -13.14
C THR A 334 -10.91 -4.68 -13.67
N SER A 335 -11.65 -5.47 -12.90
CA SER A 335 -13.06 -5.80 -13.13
C SER A 335 -13.75 -6.19 -11.82
N TYR A 336 -15.04 -6.53 -11.87
CA TYR A 336 -15.79 -7.01 -10.71
C TYR A 336 -15.22 -8.31 -10.12
N ASN A 337 -14.48 -9.11 -10.89
CA ASN A 337 -13.95 -10.41 -10.50
C ASN A 337 -12.44 -10.56 -10.77
N SER A 338 -11.72 -9.45 -10.93
CA SER A 338 -10.27 -9.46 -11.04
C SER A 338 -9.66 -8.17 -10.53
N HIS A 339 -8.45 -8.28 -10.00
CA HIS A 339 -7.64 -7.14 -9.58
C HIS A 339 -6.15 -7.44 -9.73
N ILE A 340 -5.36 -6.38 -9.78
CA ILE A 340 -3.91 -6.47 -9.60
C ILE A 340 -3.62 -6.34 -8.11
N PHE A 341 -2.92 -7.32 -7.58
CA PHE A 341 -2.38 -7.32 -6.23
C PHE A 341 -0.89 -6.98 -6.28
N GLU A 342 -0.48 -5.99 -5.51
CA GLU A 342 0.92 -5.59 -5.37
C GLU A 342 1.34 -5.72 -3.91
N GLY A 343 2.37 -6.53 -3.65
CA GLY A 343 3.02 -6.61 -2.34
C GLY A 343 4.39 -5.94 -2.39
N THR A 344 4.69 -5.12 -1.40
CA THR A 344 6.00 -4.47 -1.29
C THR A 344 6.57 -4.64 0.11
N CYS A 345 7.69 -5.35 0.20
CA CYS A 345 8.45 -5.52 1.44
C CYS A 345 9.48 -4.41 1.58
N TYR A 346 9.51 -3.78 2.73
CA TYR A 346 10.44 -2.72 3.10
C TYR A 346 11.29 -3.17 4.28
N PHE A 347 12.60 -3.05 4.13
CA PHE A 347 13.57 -3.39 5.17
C PHE A 347 14.56 -2.24 5.36
N VAL A 348 15.12 -2.16 6.55
CA VAL A 348 16.34 -1.38 6.76
C VAL A 348 17.46 -1.97 5.88
N PRO A 349 18.31 -1.15 5.23
CA PRO A 349 19.40 -1.67 4.40
C PRO A 349 20.25 -2.69 5.13
N PRO A 350 20.55 -3.84 4.52
CA PRO A 350 21.32 -4.89 5.15
C PRO A 350 22.78 -4.45 5.32
N ARG A 351 23.38 -4.74 6.48
CA ARG A 351 24.78 -4.43 6.80
C ARG A 351 25.72 -5.54 6.38
N THR A 352 25.21 -6.76 6.21
CA THR A 352 25.98 -7.96 5.90
C THR A 352 25.32 -8.75 4.77
N ALA A 353 26.11 -9.63 4.11
CA ALA A 353 25.58 -10.54 3.11
C ALA A 353 24.53 -11.51 3.69
N ARG A 354 24.68 -11.94 4.95
CA ARG A 354 23.72 -12.79 5.64
C ARG A 354 22.38 -12.04 5.82
N GLU A 355 22.41 -10.80 6.30
CA GLU A 355 21.20 -9.98 6.46
C GLU A 355 20.48 -9.80 5.12
N ARG A 356 21.22 -9.55 4.02
CA ARG A 356 20.64 -9.44 2.69
C ARG A 356 19.94 -10.73 2.27
N LEU A 357 20.61 -11.86 2.41
CA LEU A 357 20.03 -13.16 2.05
C LEU A 357 18.84 -13.53 2.94
N ALA A 358 18.86 -13.12 4.22
CA ALA A 358 17.72 -13.28 5.12
C ALA A 358 16.50 -12.48 4.67
N GLN A 359 16.70 -11.24 4.22
CA GLN A 359 15.63 -10.42 3.65
C GLN A 359 15.10 -11.03 2.33
N GLU A 360 15.97 -11.47 1.44
CA GLU A 360 15.57 -12.13 0.19
C GLU A 360 14.77 -13.43 0.46
N LEU A 361 15.16 -14.23 1.44
CA LEU A 361 14.39 -15.41 1.87
C LEU A 361 13.03 -15.02 2.41
N ALA A 362 12.95 -13.98 3.24
CA ALA A 362 11.70 -13.48 3.75
C ALA A 362 10.76 -13.05 2.62
N VAL A 363 11.27 -12.31 1.61
CA VAL A 363 10.48 -11.88 0.44
C VAL A 363 9.90 -13.08 -0.31
N VAL A 364 10.72 -14.12 -0.59
CA VAL A 364 10.26 -15.33 -1.28
C VAL A 364 9.16 -16.02 -0.47
N THR A 365 9.37 -16.17 0.84
CA THR A 365 8.41 -16.82 1.74
C THR A 365 7.09 -16.04 1.77
N PHE A 366 7.15 -14.71 1.88
CA PHE A 366 5.95 -13.88 1.89
C PHE A 366 5.23 -13.82 0.55
N LYS A 367 5.94 -13.87 -0.54
CA LYS A 367 5.32 -14.00 -1.86
C LYS A 367 4.52 -15.29 -1.96
N GLU A 368 5.06 -16.42 -1.50
CA GLU A 368 4.34 -17.70 -1.48
C GLU A 368 3.21 -17.74 -0.44
N TYR A 369 3.31 -16.93 0.61
CA TYR A 369 2.30 -16.82 1.66
C TYR A 369 1.10 -15.99 1.22
N GLY A 370 1.33 -14.93 0.42
CA GLY A 370 0.31 -13.97 -0.02
C GLY A 370 -0.29 -14.26 -1.40
N LEU A 371 0.18 -15.28 -2.10
CA LEU A 371 -0.30 -15.68 -3.43
C LEU A 371 -0.77 -17.14 -3.41
#